data_f7c251a1d4fd35a3762b17128bc9a403
#
_entry.id   f7c251a1d4fd35a3762b17128bc9a403
#
_cell.length_a   1.000
_cell.length_b   1.000
_cell.length_c   1.000
_cell.angle_alpha   90.00
_cell.angle_beta   90.00
_cell.angle_gamma   90.00
#
_symmetry.space_group_name_H-M   'P 1'
#
loop_
_entity.id
_entity.type
_entity.pdbx_description
1 polymer ?
#
loop_
_entity_poly.entity_id
_entity_poly.type
_entity_poly.pdbx_seq_one_letter_code
_entity_poly.pdbx_strand_id
1 'polypeptide(L)'
;MKQEKPVKKSRPFLSFFQLLAALSSLAMLYFLYQSQVLPVRLFGFIVIFYLLLVALLIIISRKIVLLVILLALNILLNIALSFVFYKYNDYFSQIGKNETYEEKYSLITLASSSLAKTGQGEIIRIGILNSDPYKETVEQYLQADAASREGLLAKSLTQSDYLGFSDTLSLTSALMNQNNTKEASSVRTIFLSNGNLESLKDNNQEIWNQLHVLQEVTLKVTPKTIETTKNTSLDTPFTVYISGIDNRDHTLPYAARSDVNLIMVFNPARHQILVLNTPRDFYVPLAMNGQKDKLTHAGLYGVNESIHTLENFYNIKINYYARINFDATSSIIDQLGGVDITLPYAINTYHGRRSYQPGTYHLNGAEALDIARERVSISWAGGDRERGRNQEKILSALITKVQQDPNILGKVDQIFASIAKNIQTNFTSDDLKYLVQKQLTSPAKWQTELIDVDGKADITSTFTYQEPKHFVWHPYQESVDRAKAKLQEYLK
;
A
#
# COMPACT_ATOMS: atom_id res chain seq x y z
N MET A 1 -9.27 41.85 72.96
CA MET A 1 -9.38 40.46 72.48
C MET A 1 -9.35 40.49 70.95
N LYS A 2 -8.19 40.13 70.35
CA LYS A 2 -8.09 39.94 68.90
C LYS A 2 -8.62 38.54 68.60
N GLN A 3 -9.73 38.43 67.84
CA GLN A 3 -10.19 37.16 67.31
C GLN A 3 -9.17 36.66 66.30
N GLU A 4 -8.49 35.57 66.61
CA GLU A 4 -7.71 34.80 65.64
C GLU A 4 -8.63 34.22 64.56
N LYS A 5 -8.35 34.58 63.32
CA LYS A 5 -9.03 33.94 62.17
C LYS A 5 -8.66 32.47 62.17
N PRO A 6 -9.61 31.53 62.01
CA PRO A 6 -9.30 30.11 61.98
C PRO A 6 -8.40 29.82 60.76
N VAL A 7 -7.22 29.27 61.02
CA VAL A 7 -6.30 28.74 60.03
C VAL A 7 -7.05 27.65 59.23
N LYS A 8 -7.30 27.91 57.96
CA LYS A 8 -7.89 26.92 57.03
C LYS A 8 -6.90 25.75 56.98
N LYS A 9 -7.22 24.62 57.68
CA LYS A 9 -6.43 23.38 57.58
C LYS A 9 -6.36 23.02 56.10
N SER A 10 -5.14 23.00 55.53
CA SER A 10 -4.84 22.47 54.21
C SER A 10 -5.37 21.03 54.14
N ARG A 11 -6.12 20.73 53.09
CA ARG A 11 -6.68 19.39 52.83
C ARG A 11 -5.82 18.70 51.77
N PRO A 12 -4.66 18.14 52.14
CA PRO A 12 -3.66 17.67 51.20
C PRO A 12 -4.22 16.61 50.20
N PHE A 13 -5.15 15.80 50.70
CA PHE A 13 -5.83 14.81 49.86
C PHE A 13 -6.64 15.42 48.71
N LEU A 14 -7.42 16.45 48.98
CA LEU A 14 -8.21 17.13 47.95
C LEU A 14 -7.30 17.86 46.95
N SER A 15 -6.26 18.52 47.45
CA SER A 15 -5.28 19.22 46.60
C SER A 15 -4.55 18.23 45.67
N PHE A 16 -4.28 17.02 46.13
CA PHE A 16 -3.68 15.96 45.30
C PHE A 16 -4.61 15.57 44.13
N PHE A 17 -5.90 15.33 44.37
CA PHE A 17 -6.86 15.00 43.30
C PHE A 17 -7.07 16.17 42.33
N GLN A 18 -7.07 17.41 42.81
CA GLN A 18 -7.15 18.58 41.93
C GLN A 18 -5.93 18.70 41.03
N LEU A 19 -4.72 18.47 41.55
CA LEU A 19 -3.51 18.47 40.76
C LEU A 19 -3.53 17.35 39.73
N LEU A 20 -3.91 16.15 40.12
CA LEU A 20 -3.97 14.98 39.21
C LEU A 20 -5.01 15.19 38.11
N ALA A 21 -6.18 15.79 38.41
CA ALA A 21 -7.18 16.15 37.45
C ALA A 21 -6.66 17.21 36.44
N ALA A 22 -5.92 18.20 36.92
CA ALA A 22 -5.30 19.21 36.05
C ALA A 22 -4.25 18.58 35.11
N LEU A 23 -3.38 17.73 35.63
CA LEU A 23 -2.35 17.05 34.82
C LEU A 23 -2.96 16.11 33.79
N SER A 24 -3.98 15.32 34.18
CA SER A 24 -4.68 14.44 33.24
C SER A 24 -5.41 15.22 32.14
N SER A 25 -5.97 16.39 32.48
CA SER A 25 -6.63 17.29 31.53
C SER A 25 -5.65 17.87 30.52
N LEU A 26 -4.47 18.31 30.99
CA LEU A 26 -3.42 18.82 30.11
C LEU A 26 -2.90 17.72 29.15
N ALA A 27 -2.73 16.50 29.65
CA ALA A 27 -2.33 15.37 28.82
C ALA A 27 -3.39 15.07 27.73
N MET A 28 -4.67 15.02 28.10
CA MET A 28 -5.77 14.81 27.16
C MET A 28 -5.85 15.91 26.09
N LEU A 29 -5.73 17.18 26.50
CA LEU A 29 -5.73 18.31 25.57
C LEU A 29 -4.51 18.30 24.65
N TYR A 30 -3.36 17.88 25.14
CA TYR A 30 -2.15 17.72 24.32
C TYR A 30 -2.33 16.67 23.22
N PHE A 31 -2.81 15.47 23.57
CA PHE A 31 -3.08 14.42 22.57
C PHE A 31 -4.19 14.78 21.61
N LEU A 32 -5.26 15.45 22.08
CA LEU A 32 -6.33 15.97 21.25
C LEU A 32 -5.79 17.02 20.24
N TYR A 33 -4.92 17.92 20.70
CA TYR A 33 -4.26 18.89 19.82
C TYR A 33 -3.41 18.20 18.75
N GLN A 34 -2.59 17.24 19.15
CA GLN A 34 -1.76 16.48 18.21
C GLN A 34 -2.56 15.65 17.22
N SER A 35 -3.76 15.23 17.58
CA SER A 35 -4.61 14.44 16.68
C SER A 35 -5.10 15.22 15.46
N GLN A 36 -5.14 16.56 15.55
CA GLN A 36 -5.66 17.45 14.52
C GLN A 36 -7.10 17.10 14.05
N VAL A 37 -7.82 16.29 14.81
CA VAL A 37 -9.20 15.89 14.50
C VAL A 37 -10.15 17.10 14.47
N LEU A 38 -9.85 18.14 15.25
CA LEU A 38 -10.67 19.33 15.36
C LEU A 38 -9.98 20.54 14.75
N PRO A 39 -10.74 21.42 14.04
CA PRO A 39 -10.24 22.72 13.63
C PRO A 39 -9.77 23.54 14.85
N VAL A 40 -8.69 24.30 14.68
CA VAL A 40 -8.08 25.09 15.76
C VAL A 40 -9.11 25.97 16.52
N ARG A 41 -10.09 26.53 15.80
CA ARG A 41 -11.14 27.34 16.40
C ARG A 41 -12.04 26.51 17.34
N LEU A 42 -12.48 25.34 16.87
CA LEU A 42 -13.34 24.45 17.66
C LEU A 42 -12.57 23.86 18.85
N PHE A 43 -11.29 23.49 18.63
CA PHE A 43 -10.41 23.09 19.71
C PHE A 43 -10.31 24.18 20.80
N GLY A 44 -10.11 25.45 20.42
CA GLY A 44 -10.10 26.58 21.36
C GLY A 44 -11.39 26.70 22.19
N PHE A 45 -12.55 26.56 21.57
CA PHE A 45 -13.83 26.55 22.29
C PHE A 45 -13.93 25.37 23.27
N ILE A 46 -13.52 24.18 22.88
CA ILE A 46 -13.54 23.00 23.76
C ILE A 46 -12.60 23.18 24.94
N VAL A 47 -11.39 23.74 24.73
CA VAL A 47 -10.47 24.06 25.84
C VAL A 47 -11.10 25.02 26.83
N ILE A 48 -11.68 26.14 26.34
CA ILE A 48 -12.31 27.12 27.19
C ILE A 48 -13.51 26.51 27.94
N PHE A 49 -14.40 25.82 27.22
CA PHE A 49 -15.56 25.15 27.83
C PHE A 49 -15.14 24.13 28.90
N TYR A 50 -14.11 23.33 28.61
CA TYR A 50 -13.61 22.33 29.55
C TYR A 50 -12.97 22.96 30.80
N LEU A 51 -12.21 24.05 30.66
CA LEU A 51 -11.64 24.78 31.77
C LEU A 51 -12.74 25.42 32.63
N LEU A 52 -13.79 25.96 32.00
CA LEU A 52 -14.96 26.53 32.72
C LEU A 52 -15.71 25.42 33.47
N LEU A 53 -15.89 24.24 32.87
CA LEU A 53 -16.53 23.10 33.53
C LEU A 53 -15.77 22.66 34.77
N VAL A 54 -14.44 22.53 34.68
CA VAL A 54 -13.58 22.14 35.80
C VAL A 54 -13.63 23.20 36.90
N ALA A 55 -13.57 24.48 36.54
CA ALA A 55 -13.72 25.58 37.50
C ALA A 55 -15.09 25.56 38.21
N LEU A 56 -16.17 25.33 37.45
CA LEU A 56 -17.52 25.21 37.96
C LEU A 56 -17.69 24.05 38.95
N LEU A 57 -17.13 22.88 38.62
CA LEU A 57 -17.10 21.72 39.53
C LEU A 57 -16.39 22.03 40.86
N ILE A 58 -15.31 22.78 40.82
CA ILE A 58 -14.58 23.23 42.03
C ILE A 58 -15.42 24.21 42.88
N ILE A 59 -16.16 25.10 42.22
CA ILE A 59 -16.95 26.13 42.90
C ILE A 59 -18.25 25.56 43.51
N ILE A 60 -18.98 24.75 42.78
CA ILE A 60 -20.33 24.27 43.18
C ILE A 60 -20.25 23.15 44.23
N SER A 61 -19.17 22.39 44.29
CA SER A 61 -19.11 21.23 45.16
C SER A 61 -18.84 21.61 46.62
N ARG A 62 -19.92 21.83 47.38
CA ARG A 62 -19.86 22.02 48.84
C ARG A 62 -19.61 20.75 49.61
N LYS A 63 -19.86 19.57 49.02
CA LYS A 63 -19.63 18.24 49.61
C LYS A 63 -18.33 17.66 49.08
N ILE A 64 -17.31 17.55 49.93
CA ILE A 64 -15.97 17.08 49.56
C ILE A 64 -15.99 15.70 48.91
N VAL A 65 -16.77 14.78 49.43
CA VAL A 65 -16.89 13.41 48.90
C VAL A 65 -17.38 13.42 47.43
N LEU A 66 -18.41 14.23 47.16
CA LEU A 66 -18.91 14.36 45.77
C LEU A 66 -17.87 14.98 44.85
N LEU A 67 -17.13 16.00 45.30
CA LEU A 67 -16.09 16.63 44.53
C LEU A 67 -14.96 15.62 44.20
N VAL A 68 -14.50 14.82 45.14
CA VAL A 68 -13.48 13.78 44.92
C VAL A 68 -13.97 12.75 43.93
N ILE A 69 -15.23 12.31 44.01
CA ILE A 69 -15.81 11.36 43.05
C ILE A 69 -15.83 11.95 41.63
N LEU A 70 -16.28 13.22 41.47
CA LEU A 70 -16.33 13.89 40.17
C LEU A 70 -14.93 14.11 39.58
N LEU A 71 -13.95 14.48 40.41
CA LEU A 71 -12.56 14.59 39.97
C LEU A 71 -11.97 13.21 39.56
N ALA A 72 -12.26 12.14 40.28
CA ALA A 72 -11.83 10.80 39.94
C ALA A 72 -12.44 10.33 38.60
N LEU A 73 -13.73 10.58 38.37
CA LEU A 73 -14.40 10.29 37.09
C LEU A 73 -13.79 11.11 35.94
N ASN A 74 -13.50 12.40 36.17
CA ASN A 74 -12.82 13.26 35.19
C ASN A 74 -11.44 12.72 34.84
N ILE A 75 -10.64 12.31 35.83
CA ILE A 75 -9.32 11.72 35.61
C ILE A 75 -9.42 10.43 34.76
N LEU A 76 -10.34 9.54 35.10
CA LEU A 76 -10.57 8.30 34.33
C LEU A 76 -10.96 8.60 32.89
N LEU A 77 -11.87 9.55 32.68
CA LEU A 77 -12.29 9.98 31.35
C LEU A 77 -11.10 10.57 30.55
N ASN A 78 -10.31 11.43 31.18
CA ASN A 78 -9.13 12.03 30.54
C ASN A 78 -8.08 10.99 30.16
N ILE A 79 -7.84 9.98 31.02
CA ILE A 79 -6.93 8.88 30.72
C ILE A 79 -7.45 8.08 29.52
N ALA A 80 -8.76 7.73 29.52
CA ALA A 80 -9.37 7.01 28.41
C ALA A 80 -9.27 7.77 27.08
N LEU A 81 -9.61 9.07 27.09
CA LEU A 81 -9.52 9.94 25.90
C LEU A 81 -8.07 10.13 25.45
N SER A 82 -7.13 10.34 26.39
CA SER A 82 -5.71 10.43 26.08
C SER A 82 -5.20 9.17 25.39
N PHE A 83 -5.62 7.99 25.85
CA PHE A 83 -5.26 6.72 25.24
C PHE A 83 -5.82 6.60 23.82
N VAL A 84 -7.08 6.98 23.59
CA VAL A 84 -7.70 6.99 22.26
C VAL A 84 -6.94 7.91 21.30
N PHE A 85 -6.68 9.16 21.70
CA PHE A 85 -5.96 10.11 20.84
C PHE A 85 -4.48 9.73 20.65
N TYR A 86 -3.84 9.14 21.65
CA TYR A 86 -2.49 8.59 21.52
C TYR A 86 -2.47 7.49 20.45
N LYS A 87 -3.39 6.52 20.53
CA LYS A 87 -3.52 5.45 19.54
C LYS A 87 -3.80 5.99 18.15
N TYR A 88 -4.72 6.94 18.02
CA TYR A 88 -5.00 7.61 16.75
C TYR A 88 -3.71 8.23 16.17
N ASN A 89 -2.97 9.00 16.95
CA ASN A 89 -1.71 9.59 16.49
C ASN A 89 -0.66 8.55 16.12
N ASP A 90 -0.55 7.47 16.89
CA ASP A 90 0.39 6.39 16.64
C ASP A 90 0.10 5.71 15.30
N TYR A 91 -1.16 5.37 15.00
CA TYR A 91 -1.54 4.78 13.73
C TYR A 91 -1.20 5.68 12.54
N PHE A 92 -1.55 6.95 12.60
CA PHE A 92 -1.20 7.89 11.52
C PHE A 92 0.31 8.06 11.39
N SER A 93 1.05 8.02 12.48
CA SER A 93 2.52 8.14 12.44
C SER A 93 3.21 6.96 11.78
N GLN A 94 2.55 5.81 11.66
CA GLN A 94 3.09 4.61 11.02
C GLN A 94 2.87 4.62 9.49
N ILE A 95 1.94 5.45 8.99
CA ILE A 95 1.64 5.55 7.57
C ILE A 95 2.55 6.61 6.93
N GLY A 96 3.07 6.30 5.74
CA GLY A 96 3.88 7.25 4.96
C GLY A 96 5.28 7.52 5.51
N LYS A 97 5.76 6.76 6.50
CA LYS A 97 7.17 6.81 6.86
C LYS A 97 7.99 6.19 5.75
N ASN A 98 9.00 6.93 5.28
CA ASN A 98 10.05 6.39 4.42
C ASN A 98 10.92 5.43 5.24
N GLU A 99 10.37 4.27 5.58
CA GLU A 99 11.13 3.23 6.28
C GLU A 99 11.95 2.44 5.25
N THR A 100 13.07 1.89 5.70
CA THR A 100 13.78 0.87 4.94
C THR A 100 12.85 -0.32 4.81
N TYR A 101 12.66 -0.81 3.58
CA TYR A 101 11.88 -2.01 3.32
C TYR A 101 12.79 -3.22 3.34
N GLU A 102 12.21 -4.36 3.63
CA GLU A 102 12.88 -5.65 3.50
C GLU A 102 12.50 -6.26 2.16
N GLU A 103 13.48 -6.37 1.26
CA GLU A 103 13.32 -7.03 -0.04
C GLU A 103 14.04 -8.37 -0.02
N LYS A 104 13.31 -9.41 -0.42
CA LYS A 104 13.87 -10.76 -0.52
C LYS A 104 14.50 -10.99 -1.89
N TYR A 105 15.68 -11.52 -1.88
CA TYR A 105 16.43 -11.94 -3.06
C TYR A 105 16.76 -13.42 -2.97
N SER A 106 16.78 -14.08 -4.11
CA SER A 106 17.13 -15.49 -4.21
C SER A 106 18.40 -15.67 -5.05
N LEU A 107 19.35 -16.43 -4.51
CA LEU A 107 20.48 -16.96 -5.27
C LEU A 107 20.03 -18.26 -5.93
N ILE A 108 20.13 -18.33 -7.25
CA ILE A 108 19.51 -19.38 -8.06
C ILE A 108 20.54 -19.97 -9.00
N THR A 109 20.44 -21.27 -9.23
CA THR A 109 21.24 -22.01 -10.22
C THR A 109 20.37 -22.97 -11.03
N LEU A 110 20.95 -23.69 -12.01
CA LEU A 110 20.24 -24.77 -12.68
C LEU A 110 20.07 -25.99 -11.77
N ALA A 111 18.90 -26.60 -11.79
CA ALA A 111 18.60 -27.83 -11.03
C ALA A 111 19.52 -28.99 -11.43
N SER A 112 20.02 -28.99 -12.66
CA SER A 112 20.98 -29.98 -13.17
C SER A 112 22.41 -29.78 -12.68
N SER A 113 22.74 -28.61 -12.10
CA SER A 113 24.10 -28.23 -11.69
C SER A 113 24.62 -29.07 -10.52
N SER A 114 25.94 -29.20 -10.40
CA SER A 114 26.57 -29.81 -9.21
C SER A 114 26.27 -29.00 -7.95
N LEU A 115 26.20 -27.68 -8.06
CA LEU A 115 25.90 -26.76 -6.97
C LEU A 115 24.49 -27.00 -6.37
N ALA A 116 23.48 -27.28 -7.21
CA ALA A 116 22.14 -27.65 -6.77
C ALA A 116 22.08 -29.00 -6.06
N LYS A 117 22.89 -29.96 -6.50
CA LYS A 117 22.86 -31.33 -6.00
C LYS A 117 23.64 -31.54 -4.71
N THR A 118 24.74 -30.85 -4.52
CA THR A 118 25.65 -31.08 -3.40
C THR A 118 25.71 -29.90 -2.41
N GLY A 119 25.20 -28.75 -2.77
CA GLY A 119 25.40 -27.50 -2.01
C GLY A 119 26.87 -27.07 -1.93
N GLN A 120 27.75 -27.78 -2.63
CA GLN A 120 29.19 -27.51 -2.63
C GLN A 120 29.65 -27.13 -4.05
N GLY A 121 30.47 -26.12 -4.14
CA GLY A 121 31.00 -25.62 -5.40
C GLY A 121 31.38 -24.14 -5.32
N GLU A 122 32.09 -23.67 -6.30
CA GLU A 122 32.38 -22.23 -6.41
C GLU A 122 31.22 -21.49 -7.06
N ILE A 123 30.78 -20.42 -6.39
CA ILE A 123 29.92 -19.40 -7.01
C ILE A 123 30.84 -18.57 -7.91
N ILE A 124 30.87 -18.91 -9.18
CA ILE A 124 31.64 -18.18 -10.17
C ILE A 124 30.65 -17.32 -10.95
N ARG A 125 30.83 -15.99 -10.91
CA ARG A 125 30.05 -14.99 -11.62
C ARG A 125 28.52 -15.09 -11.39
N ILE A 126 28.02 -14.15 -10.64
CA ILE A 126 26.61 -14.00 -10.34
C ILE A 126 25.99 -13.06 -11.39
N GLY A 127 24.92 -13.49 -12.04
CA GLY A 127 24.13 -12.60 -12.90
C GLY A 127 23.18 -11.77 -12.06
N ILE A 128 23.11 -10.47 -12.34
CA ILE A 128 22.17 -9.52 -11.73
C ILE A 128 21.44 -8.71 -12.81
N LEU A 129 20.25 -8.15 -12.49
CA LEU A 129 19.55 -7.27 -13.41
C LEU A 129 20.04 -5.82 -13.28
N ASN A 130 20.39 -5.20 -14.42
CA ASN A 130 20.70 -3.76 -14.48
C ASN A 130 19.47 -2.89 -14.22
N SER A 131 18.29 -3.41 -14.49
CA SER A 131 17.00 -2.77 -14.29
C SER A 131 16.43 -2.97 -12.88
N ASP A 132 17.15 -3.69 -11.98
CA ASP A 132 16.71 -3.85 -10.60
C ASP A 132 16.65 -2.47 -9.90
N PRO A 133 15.53 -2.09 -9.29
CA PRO A 133 15.39 -0.80 -8.60
C PRO A 133 16.43 -0.56 -7.52
N TYR A 134 16.93 -1.63 -6.92
CA TYR A 134 17.91 -1.62 -5.83
C TYR A 134 19.28 -2.16 -6.24
N LYS A 135 19.60 -2.08 -7.53
CA LYS A 135 20.88 -2.57 -8.07
C LYS A 135 22.08 -2.15 -7.22
N GLU A 136 22.14 -0.86 -6.82
CA GLU A 136 23.23 -0.33 -5.99
C GLU A 136 23.33 -1.05 -4.63
N THR A 137 22.19 -1.31 -3.98
CA THR A 137 22.15 -2.06 -2.71
C THR A 137 22.57 -3.51 -2.90
N VAL A 138 22.14 -4.15 -4.00
CA VAL A 138 22.56 -5.51 -4.38
C VAL A 138 24.07 -5.55 -4.60
N GLU A 139 24.62 -4.61 -5.35
CA GLU A 139 26.07 -4.51 -5.62
C GLU A 139 26.86 -4.28 -4.33
N GLN A 140 26.39 -3.37 -3.46
CA GLN A 140 27.01 -3.15 -2.15
C GLN A 140 26.97 -4.39 -1.27
N TYR A 141 25.87 -5.13 -1.27
CA TYR A 141 25.77 -6.40 -0.54
C TYR A 141 26.75 -7.44 -1.09
N LEU A 142 26.85 -7.58 -2.42
CA LEU A 142 27.76 -8.54 -3.05
C LEU A 142 29.24 -8.16 -2.87
N GLN A 143 29.55 -6.88 -2.65
CA GLN A 143 30.92 -6.37 -2.41
C GLN A 143 31.29 -6.30 -0.92
N ALA A 144 30.32 -6.42 -0.01
CA ALA A 144 30.56 -6.36 1.43
C ALA A 144 31.52 -7.48 1.90
N ASP A 145 32.10 -7.32 3.10
CA ASP A 145 32.98 -8.34 3.68
C ASP A 145 32.27 -9.69 3.81
N ALA A 146 33.00 -10.76 3.50
CA ALA A 146 32.47 -12.12 3.58
C ALA A 146 31.85 -12.47 4.93
N ALA A 147 32.40 -11.91 6.02
CA ALA A 147 31.90 -12.09 7.38
C ALA A 147 30.51 -11.44 7.64
N SER A 148 30.09 -10.50 6.80
CA SER A 148 28.77 -9.87 6.88
C SER A 148 27.67 -10.59 6.12
N ARG A 149 28.01 -11.67 5.43
CA ARG A 149 27.10 -12.49 4.61
C ARG A 149 27.04 -13.91 5.15
N GLU A 150 25.93 -14.56 4.86
CA GLU A 150 25.66 -15.93 5.30
C GLU A 150 25.66 -16.93 4.14
N GLY A 151 25.82 -18.20 4.46
CA GLY A 151 25.68 -19.31 3.54
C GLY A 151 26.68 -19.29 2.37
N LEU A 152 26.19 -19.59 1.18
CA LEU A 152 27.02 -19.67 -0.03
C LEU A 152 27.61 -18.32 -0.45
N LEU A 153 26.99 -17.23 -0.06
CA LEU A 153 27.47 -15.87 -0.34
C LEU A 153 28.50 -15.36 0.68
N ALA A 154 28.82 -16.14 1.74
CA ALA A 154 29.85 -15.82 2.74
C ALA A 154 31.28 -15.97 2.21
N LYS A 155 31.54 -15.63 0.94
CA LYS A 155 32.85 -15.61 0.31
C LYS A 155 33.17 -14.20 -0.18
N SER A 156 34.43 -13.82 -0.22
CA SER A 156 34.83 -12.53 -0.80
C SER A 156 34.50 -12.52 -2.29
N LEU A 157 33.66 -11.61 -2.70
CA LEU A 157 33.29 -11.35 -4.09
C LEU A 157 33.85 -9.99 -4.52
N THR A 158 34.31 -9.90 -5.73
CA THR A 158 34.81 -8.66 -6.34
C THR A 158 33.85 -8.21 -7.43
N GLN A 159 34.00 -6.99 -7.94
CA GLN A 159 33.16 -6.49 -9.03
C GLN A 159 33.24 -7.33 -10.31
N SER A 160 34.32 -8.10 -10.49
CA SER A 160 34.46 -9.03 -11.61
C SER A 160 33.66 -10.33 -11.43
N ASP A 161 33.13 -10.58 -10.23
CA ASP A 161 32.40 -11.81 -9.90
C ASP A 161 30.91 -11.71 -10.15
N TYR A 162 30.40 -10.56 -10.59
CA TYR A 162 29.03 -10.41 -11.03
C TYR A 162 28.91 -9.66 -12.36
N LEU A 163 27.86 -9.99 -13.11
CA LEU A 163 27.55 -9.46 -14.43
C LEU A 163 26.13 -8.89 -14.47
N GLY A 164 26.00 -7.67 -15.01
CA GLY A 164 24.69 -7.02 -15.19
C GLY A 164 24.06 -7.39 -16.53
N PHE A 165 22.77 -7.75 -16.50
CA PHE A 165 21.95 -8.08 -17.67
C PHE A 165 20.84 -7.06 -17.83
N SER A 166 20.43 -6.79 -19.07
CA SER A 166 19.38 -5.80 -19.39
C SER A 166 17.98 -6.25 -18.94
N ASP A 167 17.73 -7.56 -19.02
CA ASP A 167 16.41 -8.16 -18.82
C ASP A 167 16.52 -9.59 -18.28
N THR A 168 15.39 -10.12 -17.82
CA THR A 168 15.31 -11.45 -17.19
C THR A 168 15.61 -12.58 -18.19
N LEU A 169 15.28 -12.41 -19.47
CA LEU A 169 15.53 -13.44 -20.47
C LEU A 169 17.03 -13.56 -20.79
N SER A 170 17.71 -12.44 -21.01
CA SER A 170 19.17 -12.44 -21.22
C SER A 170 19.92 -13.02 -20.03
N LEU A 171 19.46 -12.72 -18.81
CA LEU A 171 19.99 -13.24 -17.56
C LEU A 171 19.80 -14.76 -17.44
N THR A 172 18.57 -15.25 -17.65
CA THR A 172 18.28 -16.70 -17.58
C THR A 172 18.91 -17.47 -18.73
N SER A 173 18.98 -16.91 -19.93
CA SER A 173 19.67 -17.50 -21.08
C SER A 173 21.16 -17.67 -20.82
N ALA A 174 21.82 -16.70 -20.19
CA ALA A 174 23.21 -16.80 -19.78
C ALA A 174 23.41 -17.93 -18.76
N LEU A 175 22.49 -18.10 -17.81
CA LEU A 175 22.53 -19.23 -16.87
C LEU A 175 22.31 -20.59 -17.57
N MET A 176 21.36 -20.66 -18.50
CA MET A 176 21.07 -21.91 -19.26
C MET A 176 22.26 -22.35 -20.13
N ASN A 177 22.98 -21.39 -20.70
CA ASN A 177 24.13 -21.65 -21.59
C ASN A 177 25.45 -21.87 -20.85
N GLN A 178 25.45 -21.97 -19.52
CA GLN A 178 26.67 -22.09 -18.70
C GLN A 178 27.61 -23.22 -19.10
N ASN A 179 27.09 -24.29 -19.72
CA ASN A 179 27.88 -25.46 -20.16
C ASN A 179 28.49 -25.33 -21.57
N ASN A 180 28.02 -24.34 -22.35
CA ASN A 180 28.40 -24.25 -23.78
C ASN A 180 29.49 -23.21 -24.06
N THR A 181 29.88 -22.40 -23.10
CA THR A 181 30.84 -21.30 -23.32
C THR A 181 32.02 -21.41 -22.36
N LYS A 182 33.22 -21.53 -22.93
CA LYS A 182 34.49 -21.23 -22.25
C LYS A 182 34.70 -19.71 -22.10
N GLU A 183 33.65 -18.93 -22.35
CA GLU A 183 33.73 -17.48 -22.43
C GLU A 183 33.61 -16.77 -21.05
N ALA A 184 34.26 -15.63 -21.01
CA ALA A 184 34.26 -14.73 -19.86
C ALA A 184 32.85 -14.23 -19.41
N SER A 185 31.80 -14.52 -20.18
CA SER A 185 30.41 -14.14 -19.96
C SER A 185 29.53 -15.20 -19.32
N SER A 186 30.05 -16.40 -19.00
CA SER A 186 29.22 -17.44 -18.38
C SER A 186 28.92 -17.15 -16.92
N VAL A 187 27.62 -17.14 -16.54
CA VAL A 187 27.17 -17.10 -15.15
C VAL A 187 26.75 -18.50 -14.69
N ARG A 188 27.02 -18.82 -13.43
CA ARG A 188 26.62 -20.11 -12.83
C ARG A 188 25.48 -19.95 -11.84
N THR A 189 25.28 -18.76 -11.37
CA THR A 189 24.19 -18.39 -10.48
C THR A 189 23.62 -17.04 -10.90
N ILE A 190 22.36 -16.80 -10.57
CA ILE A 190 21.72 -15.52 -10.73
C ILE A 190 21.17 -15.05 -9.39
N PHE A 191 21.14 -13.76 -9.16
CA PHE A 191 20.61 -13.16 -7.94
C PHE A 191 19.46 -12.24 -8.30
N LEU A 192 18.23 -12.67 -7.98
CA LEU A 192 16.99 -12.04 -8.37
C LEU A 192 16.14 -11.68 -7.17
N SER A 193 15.47 -10.53 -7.24
CA SER A 193 14.40 -10.19 -6.29
C SER A 193 13.24 -11.19 -6.40
N ASN A 194 12.55 -11.45 -5.29
CA ASN A 194 11.41 -12.36 -5.29
C ASN A 194 10.29 -11.89 -6.22
N GLY A 195 10.09 -10.59 -6.40
CA GLY A 195 9.14 -10.06 -7.37
C GLY A 195 9.44 -10.51 -8.80
N ASN A 196 10.70 -10.42 -9.23
CA ASN A 196 11.14 -10.90 -10.54
C ASN A 196 11.07 -12.43 -10.63
N LEU A 197 11.39 -13.14 -9.54
CA LEU A 197 11.34 -14.61 -9.50
C LEU A 197 9.90 -15.14 -9.63
N GLU A 198 8.94 -14.60 -8.89
CA GLU A 198 7.53 -14.96 -9.02
C GLU A 198 6.98 -14.60 -10.41
N SER A 199 7.41 -13.47 -10.95
CA SER A 199 7.04 -13.09 -12.32
C SER A 199 7.58 -14.10 -13.35
N LEU A 200 8.84 -14.55 -13.21
CA LEU A 200 9.43 -15.57 -14.07
C LEU A 200 8.67 -16.90 -13.97
N LYS A 201 8.35 -17.33 -12.76
CA LYS A 201 7.59 -18.55 -12.49
C LYS A 201 6.20 -18.54 -13.17
N ASP A 202 5.51 -17.41 -13.13
CA ASP A 202 4.16 -17.30 -13.72
C ASP A 202 4.19 -17.15 -15.25
N ASN A 203 5.25 -16.57 -15.79
CA ASN A 203 5.34 -16.26 -17.23
C ASN A 203 6.16 -17.28 -18.02
N ASN A 204 7.04 -18.05 -17.38
CA ASN A 204 7.88 -19.04 -18.07
C ASN A 204 8.11 -20.28 -17.21
N GLN A 205 7.10 -21.14 -17.14
CA GLN A 205 7.14 -22.37 -16.36
C GLN A 205 8.23 -23.34 -16.83
N GLU A 206 8.60 -23.31 -18.12
CA GLU A 206 9.64 -24.17 -18.67
C GLU A 206 11.02 -23.79 -18.11
N ILE A 207 11.34 -22.50 -18.10
CA ILE A 207 12.57 -22.00 -17.47
C ILE A 207 12.52 -22.27 -15.97
N TRP A 208 11.40 -21.95 -15.31
CA TRP A 208 11.25 -22.15 -13.87
C TRP A 208 11.55 -23.58 -13.43
N ASN A 209 11.05 -24.58 -14.15
CA ASN A 209 11.25 -25.99 -13.83
C ASN A 209 12.72 -26.45 -13.93
N GLN A 210 13.58 -25.66 -14.56
CA GLN A 210 15.02 -25.93 -14.68
C GLN A 210 15.85 -25.20 -13.61
N LEU A 211 15.22 -24.35 -12.82
CA LEU A 211 15.88 -23.55 -11.79
C LEU A 211 15.81 -24.22 -10.41
N HIS A 212 16.82 -23.91 -9.59
CA HIS A 212 16.89 -24.33 -8.19
C HIS A 212 17.35 -23.16 -7.33
N VAL A 213 16.56 -22.83 -6.31
CA VAL A 213 16.89 -21.79 -5.33
C VAL A 213 17.90 -22.37 -4.34
N LEU A 214 19.08 -21.77 -4.29
CA LEU A 214 20.17 -22.18 -3.40
C LEU A 214 20.07 -21.52 -2.03
N GLN A 215 19.71 -20.25 -2.01
CA GLN A 215 19.69 -19.43 -0.80
C GLN A 215 18.77 -18.24 -1.00
N GLU A 216 18.05 -17.89 0.05
CA GLU A 216 17.30 -16.63 0.13
C GLU A 216 18.03 -15.64 1.05
N VAL A 217 17.99 -14.36 0.70
CA VAL A 217 18.60 -13.27 1.44
C VAL A 217 17.60 -12.12 1.55
N THR A 218 17.49 -11.54 2.73
CA THR A 218 16.68 -10.33 2.95
C THR A 218 17.60 -9.12 3.02
N LEU A 219 17.41 -8.17 2.10
CA LEU A 219 18.15 -6.92 2.04
C LEU A 219 17.29 -5.79 2.58
N LYS A 220 17.88 -4.95 3.42
CA LYS A 220 17.25 -3.68 3.81
C LYS A 220 17.50 -2.67 2.69
N VAL A 221 16.42 -2.21 2.07
CA VAL A 221 16.46 -1.30 0.94
C VAL A 221 15.77 0.01 1.32
N THR A 222 16.32 1.11 0.83
CA THR A 222 15.66 2.42 0.96
C THR A 222 15.01 2.73 -0.39
N PRO A 223 13.69 2.88 -0.46
CA PRO A 223 13.02 3.20 -1.71
C PRO A 223 13.54 4.53 -2.24
N LYS A 224 13.78 4.57 -3.54
CA LYS A 224 14.05 5.86 -4.21
C LYS A 224 12.86 6.78 -3.92
N THR A 225 13.15 8.03 -3.56
CA THR A 225 12.12 9.04 -3.32
C THR A 225 11.17 9.07 -4.50
N ILE A 226 9.89 8.91 -4.26
CA ILE A 226 8.89 8.95 -5.30
C ILE A 226 8.70 10.42 -5.66
N GLU A 227 9.12 10.77 -6.87
CA GLU A 227 8.97 12.10 -7.44
C GLU A 227 7.52 12.30 -7.90
N THR A 228 6.61 12.44 -6.96
CA THR A 228 5.26 12.91 -7.26
C THR A 228 5.22 14.42 -7.16
N THR A 229 4.50 15.05 -8.06
CA THR A 229 4.21 16.48 -7.94
C THR A 229 3.21 16.65 -6.80
N LYS A 230 3.70 16.81 -5.56
CA LYS A 230 2.81 17.07 -4.42
C LYS A 230 1.90 18.24 -4.73
N ASN A 231 0.61 18.02 -4.59
CA ASN A 231 -0.35 19.11 -4.62
C ASN A 231 -0.12 20.02 -3.41
N THR A 232 -0.15 21.32 -3.60
CA THR A 232 0.05 22.27 -2.50
C THR A 232 -1.14 22.34 -1.56
N SER A 233 -2.31 21.82 -1.97
CA SER A 233 -3.53 21.81 -1.18
C SER A 233 -4.43 20.64 -1.55
N LEU A 234 -4.91 19.91 -0.55
CA LEU A 234 -5.94 18.89 -0.70
C LEU A 234 -7.36 19.46 -0.89
N ASP A 235 -7.49 20.79 -0.97
CA ASP A 235 -8.75 21.49 -1.32
C ASP A 235 -8.92 21.66 -2.83
N THR A 236 -7.86 21.50 -3.60
CA THR A 236 -7.86 21.52 -5.07
C THR A 236 -7.92 20.10 -5.61
N PRO A 237 -8.34 19.90 -6.87
CA PRO A 237 -8.33 18.56 -7.47
C PRO A 237 -6.95 17.91 -7.40
N PHE A 238 -6.92 16.63 -7.04
CA PHE A 238 -5.70 15.83 -6.95
C PHE A 238 -5.93 14.39 -7.42
N THR A 239 -4.85 13.75 -7.82
CA THR A 239 -4.83 12.40 -8.36
C THR A 239 -4.16 11.43 -7.39
N VAL A 240 -4.72 10.22 -7.30
CA VAL A 240 -4.16 9.12 -6.50
C VAL A 240 -4.06 7.88 -7.39
N TYR A 241 -2.88 7.30 -7.48
CA TYR A 241 -2.68 6.00 -8.10
C TYR A 241 -2.84 4.89 -7.06
N ILE A 242 -3.76 3.97 -7.30
CA ILE A 242 -3.94 2.77 -6.46
C ILE A 242 -3.35 1.58 -7.20
N SER A 243 -2.36 0.94 -6.58
CA SER A 243 -1.72 -0.28 -7.07
C SER A 243 -2.07 -1.44 -6.14
N GLY A 244 -2.78 -2.44 -6.67
CA GLY A 244 -3.06 -3.69 -5.95
C GLY A 244 -2.02 -4.74 -6.30
N ILE A 245 -1.45 -5.37 -5.28
CA ILE A 245 -0.41 -6.40 -5.42
C ILE A 245 -0.92 -7.72 -4.88
N ASP A 246 -0.86 -8.76 -5.71
CA ASP A 246 -1.14 -10.13 -5.29
C ASP A 246 0.19 -10.83 -4.98
N ASN A 247 0.64 -10.73 -3.73
CA ASN A 247 1.85 -11.38 -3.27
C ASN A 247 1.53 -12.55 -2.33
N ARG A 248 2.12 -13.73 -2.62
CA ARG A 248 1.82 -14.97 -1.91
C ARG A 248 2.46 -15.05 -0.53
N ASP A 249 3.52 -14.30 -0.29
CA ASP A 249 4.21 -14.27 1.02
C ASP A 249 3.63 -13.19 1.97
N HIS A 250 2.49 -12.58 1.60
CA HIS A 250 1.78 -11.57 2.40
C HIS A 250 2.61 -10.30 2.67
N THR A 251 3.72 -10.10 1.96
CA THR A 251 4.55 -8.90 2.06
C THR A 251 4.10 -7.83 1.04
N LEU A 252 4.66 -6.64 1.13
CA LEU A 252 4.44 -5.57 0.16
C LEU A 252 5.82 -5.12 -0.37
N PRO A 253 6.46 -5.92 -1.24
CA PRO A 253 7.76 -5.58 -1.79
C PRO A 253 7.66 -4.34 -2.68
N TYR A 254 8.73 -3.55 -2.75
CA TYR A 254 8.73 -2.35 -3.59
C TYR A 254 8.62 -2.69 -5.08
N ALA A 255 9.35 -3.72 -5.51
CA ALA A 255 9.32 -4.23 -6.88
C ALA A 255 8.39 -5.44 -6.96
N ALA A 256 7.18 -5.24 -7.44
CA ALA A 256 6.20 -6.29 -7.65
C ALA A 256 5.23 -5.91 -8.77
N ARG A 257 4.68 -6.92 -9.43
CA ARG A 257 3.63 -6.70 -10.43
C ARG A 257 2.45 -5.96 -9.81
N SER A 258 1.97 -4.94 -10.52
CA SER A 258 0.73 -4.26 -10.19
C SER A 258 -0.43 -4.94 -10.90
N ASP A 259 -1.20 -5.75 -10.18
CA ASP A 259 -2.33 -6.48 -10.72
C ASP A 259 -3.62 -5.65 -10.78
N VAL A 260 -3.66 -4.56 -9.99
CA VAL A 260 -4.70 -3.54 -10.01
C VAL A 260 -4.04 -2.19 -10.29
N ASN A 261 -4.52 -1.48 -11.30
CA ASN A 261 -4.02 -0.16 -11.69
C ASN A 261 -5.19 0.81 -11.81
N LEU A 262 -5.48 1.54 -10.74
CA LEU A 262 -6.56 2.50 -10.69
C LEU A 262 -6.00 3.92 -10.55
N ILE A 263 -6.52 4.84 -11.32
CA ILE A 263 -6.29 6.27 -11.14
C ILE A 263 -7.56 6.88 -10.58
N MET A 264 -7.46 7.46 -9.40
CA MET A 264 -8.56 8.20 -8.80
C MET A 264 -8.28 9.70 -8.91
N VAL A 265 -9.27 10.46 -9.37
CA VAL A 265 -9.24 11.93 -9.32
C VAL A 265 -10.26 12.39 -8.30
N PHE A 266 -9.80 13.06 -7.27
CA PHE A 266 -10.63 13.69 -6.27
C PHE A 266 -10.80 15.17 -6.63
N ASN A 267 -12.04 15.62 -6.76
CA ASN A 267 -12.38 17.04 -6.90
C ASN A 267 -13.14 17.51 -5.64
N PRO A 268 -12.45 18.07 -4.64
CA PRO A 268 -13.05 18.45 -3.37
C PRO A 268 -14.08 19.59 -3.50
N ALA A 269 -13.90 20.49 -4.46
CA ALA A 269 -14.83 21.59 -4.68
C ALA A 269 -16.21 21.13 -5.19
N ARG A 270 -16.21 20.05 -5.98
CA ARG A 270 -17.43 19.47 -6.56
C ARG A 270 -17.95 18.25 -5.79
N HIS A 271 -17.20 17.76 -4.81
CA HIS A 271 -17.42 16.48 -4.11
C HIS A 271 -17.58 15.31 -5.09
N GLN A 272 -16.67 15.24 -6.06
CA GLN A 272 -16.68 14.23 -7.10
C GLN A 272 -15.40 13.39 -7.07
N ILE A 273 -15.57 12.09 -7.33
CA ILE A 273 -14.47 11.14 -7.47
C ILE A 273 -14.63 10.45 -8.83
N LEU A 274 -13.60 10.52 -9.67
CA LEU A 274 -13.47 9.70 -10.85
C LEU A 274 -12.55 8.52 -10.53
N VAL A 275 -12.96 7.31 -10.91
CA VAL A 275 -12.12 6.11 -10.81
C VAL A 275 -11.93 5.55 -12.21
N LEU A 276 -10.69 5.56 -12.68
CA LEU A 276 -10.29 4.98 -13.95
C LEU A 276 -9.53 3.67 -13.71
N ASN A 277 -10.07 2.57 -14.20
CA ASN A 277 -9.39 1.28 -14.22
C ASN A 277 -8.58 1.13 -15.52
N THR A 278 -7.27 0.80 -15.38
CA THR A 278 -6.40 0.46 -16.50
C THR A 278 -6.02 -1.00 -16.44
N PRO A 279 -6.39 -1.82 -17.45
CA PRO A 279 -6.08 -3.24 -17.45
C PRO A 279 -4.58 -3.51 -17.27
N ARG A 280 -4.24 -4.47 -16.42
CA ARG A 280 -2.85 -4.81 -16.12
C ARG A 280 -2.05 -5.30 -17.35
N ASP A 281 -2.75 -5.90 -18.32
CA ASP A 281 -2.15 -6.44 -19.55
C ASP A 281 -2.11 -5.41 -20.70
N PHE A 282 -2.43 -4.13 -20.47
CA PHE A 282 -2.25 -3.08 -21.47
C PHE A 282 -0.80 -3.02 -21.93
N TYR A 283 -0.63 -3.05 -23.27
CA TYR A 283 0.65 -3.01 -23.95
C TYR A 283 1.06 -1.55 -24.18
N VAL A 284 1.78 -1.00 -23.23
CA VAL A 284 2.12 0.43 -23.12
C VAL A 284 3.62 0.65 -23.19
N PRO A 285 4.09 1.81 -23.67
CA PRO A 285 5.50 2.16 -23.59
C PRO A 285 5.88 2.45 -22.13
N LEU A 286 6.89 1.77 -21.62
CA LEU A 286 7.46 2.02 -20.30
C LEU A 286 8.12 3.40 -20.26
N ALA A 287 7.98 4.14 -19.16
CA ALA A 287 8.54 5.49 -19.03
C ALA A 287 10.06 5.48 -19.07
N MET A 288 10.70 4.46 -18.51
CA MET A 288 12.16 4.37 -18.38
C MET A 288 12.90 4.26 -19.72
N ASN A 289 12.27 3.70 -20.76
CA ASN A 289 12.98 3.40 -22.03
C ASN A 289 12.12 3.51 -23.29
N GLY A 290 10.81 3.74 -23.17
CA GLY A 290 9.86 3.82 -24.28
C GLY A 290 9.53 2.48 -24.95
N GLN A 291 10.09 1.36 -24.46
CA GLN A 291 9.80 0.04 -25.01
C GLN A 291 8.45 -0.47 -24.49
N LYS A 292 7.76 -1.21 -25.35
CA LYS A 292 6.42 -1.71 -25.00
C LYS A 292 6.45 -2.95 -24.12
N ASP A 293 5.64 -2.90 -23.06
CA ASP A 293 5.46 -4.00 -22.13
C ASP A 293 4.03 -4.02 -21.59
N LYS A 294 3.67 -5.05 -20.83
CA LYS A 294 2.46 -5.04 -20.03
C LYS A 294 2.58 -4.01 -18.90
N LEU A 295 1.52 -3.27 -18.65
CA LEU A 295 1.47 -2.30 -17.55
C LEU A 295 1.84 -2.94 -16.19
N THR A 296 1.41 -4.19 -15.94
CA THR A 296 1.73 -4.91 -14.70
C THR A 296 3.24 -5.07 -14.49
N HIS A 297 4.02 -5.18 -15.58
CA HIS A 297 5.47 -5.35 -15.51
C HIS A 297 6.20 -4.05 -15.14
N ALA A 298 5.59 -2.87 -15.37
CA ALA A 298 6.16 -1.60 -14.88
C ALA A 298 6.44 -1.66 -13.37
N GLY A 299 5.58 -2.34 -12.60
CA GLY A 299 5.75 -2.52 -11.16
C GLY A 299 6.99 -3.35 -10.76
N LEU A 300 7.54 -4.19 -11.65
CA LEU A 300 8.77 -4.94 -11.41
C LEU A 300 10.01 -4.03 -11.35
N TYR A 301 9.90 -2.83 -11.96
CA TYR A 301 10.91 -1.78 -11.94
C TYR A 301 10.64 -0.74 -10.84
N GLY A 302 9.66 -1.02 -9.99
CA GLY A 302 9.25 -0.20 -8.86
C GLY A 302 8.01 0.66 -9.14
N VAL A 303 7.42 1.18 -8.07
CA VAL A 303 6.17 1.96 -8.16
C VAL A 303 6.34 3.25 -8.98
N ASN A 304 7.53 3.87 -8.97
CA ASN A 304 7.82 5.06 -9.76
C ASN A 304 7.64 4.80 -11.26
N GLU A 305 8.10 3.65 -11.74
CA GLU A 305 7.94 3.29 -13.14
C GLU A 305 6.47 3.12 -13.52
N SER A 306 5.66 2.50 -12.66
CA SER A 306 4.21 2.41 -12.88
C SER A 306 3.55 3.78 -12.93
N ILE A 307 3.92 4.69 -12.01
CA ILE A 307 3.40 6.06 -11.95
C ILE A 307 3.77 6.82 -13.22
N HIS A 308 5.06 6.89 -13.57
CA HIS A 308 5.53 7.66 -14.74
C HIS A 308 4.99 7.07 -16.04
N THR A 309 4.86 5.75 -16.17
CA THR A 309 4.23 5.10 -17.31
C THR A 309 2.78 5.54 -17.47
N LEU A 310 1.99 5.57 -16.40
CA LEU A 310 0.60 6.03 -16.42
C LEU A 310 0.49 7.55 -16.65
N GLU A 311 1.36 8.36 -16.05
CA GLU A 311 1.44 9.82 -16.31
C GLU A 311 1.65 10.11 -17.78
N ASN A 312 2.64 9.46 -18.42
CA ASN A 312 2.93 9.60 -19.84
C ASN A 312 1.77 9.09 -20.70
N PHE A 313 1.20 7.93 -20.33
CA PHE A 313 0.14 7.30 -21.10
C PHE A 313 -1.14 8.16 -21.12
N TYR A 314 -1.55 8.73 -19.99
CA TYR A 314 -2.75 9.55 -19.89
C TYR A 314 -2.50 11.06 -20.01
N ASN A 315 -1.24 11.51 -20.05
CA ASN A 315 -0.85 12.92 -20.02
C ASN A 315 -1.46 13.67 -18.82
N ILE A 316 -1.23 13.14 -17.63
CA ILE A 316 -1.64 13.71 -16.34
C ILE A 316 -0.46 13.72 -15.38
N LYS A 317 -0.64 14.35 -14.21
CA LYS A 317 0.25 14.19 -13.08
C LYS A 317 -0.42 13.37 -11.98
N ILE A 318 0.34 12.49 -11.34
CA ILE A 318 -0.10 11.71 -10.18
C ILE A 318 0.50 12.34 -8.93
N ASN A 319 -0.36 12.82 -8.03
CA ASN A 319 0.04 13.55 -6.82
C ASN A 319 0.35 12.60 -5.66
N TYR A 320 -0.46 11.57 -5.53
CA TYR A 320 -0.37 10.59 -4.46
C TYR A 320 -0.46 9.18 -5.02
N TYR A 321 0.04 8.22 -4.23
CA TYR A 321 -0.17 6.82 -4.52
C TYR A 321 -0.51 6.06 -3.25
N ALA A 322 -1.17 4.92 -3.42
CA ALA A 322 -1.33 3.90 -2.39
C ALA A 322 -1.16 2.52 -3.03
N ARG A 323 -0.20 1.75 -2.52
CA ARG A 323 -0.01 0.34 -2.86
C ARG A 323 -0.56 -0.48 -1.71
N ILE A 324 -1.40 -1.44 -2.04
CA ILE A 324 -2.03 -2.32 -1.06
C ILE A 324 -1.90 -3.77 -1.53
N ASN A 325 -1.70 -4.69 -0.60
CA ASN A 325 -1.85 -6.10 -0.90
C ASN A 325 -3.31 -6.54 -0.71
N PHE A 326 -3.63 -7.72 -1.17
CA PHE A 326 -4.98 -8.25 -1.07
C PHE A 326 -5.42 -8.53 0.36
N ASP A 327 -4.49 -8.80 1.28
CA ASP A 327 -4.83 -8.98 2.70
C ASP A 327 -5.32 -7.69 3.34
N ALA A 328 -4.72 -6.54 2.99
CA ALA A 328 -5.21 -5.24 3.43
C ALA A 328 -6.63 -4.99 2.92
N THR A 329 -6.90 -5.29 1.64
CA THR A 329 -8.24 -5.12 1.05
C THR A 329 -9.27 -6.00 1.77
N SER A 330 -8.94 -7.28 1.99
CA SER A 330 -9.79 -8.20 2.75
C SER A 330 -10.07 -7.69 4.17
N SER A 331 -9.02 -7.24 4.87
CA SER A 331 -9.13 -6.70 6.22
C SER A 331 -10.02 -5.44 6.29
N ILE A 332 -9.91 -4.53 5.32
CA ILE A 332 -10.78 -3.33 5.24
C ILE A 332 -12.24 -3.76 5.09
N ILE A 333 -12.52 -4.69 4.18
CA ILE A 333 -13.88 -5.20 3.95
C ILE A 333 -14.47 -5.79 5.23
N ASP A 334 -13.70 -6.60 5.96
CA ASP A 334 -14.14 -7.22 7.22
C ASP A 334 -14.41 -6.17 8.31
N GLN A 335 -13.54 -5.15 8.45
CA GLN A 335 -13.75 -4.06 9.41
C GLN A 335 -14.99 -3.21 9.10
N LEU A 336 -15.34 -3.09 7.81
CA LEU A 336 -16.56 -2.41 7.37
C LEU A 336 -17.81 -3.28 7.52
N GLY A 337 -17.65 -4.55 7.91
CA GLY A 337 -18.75 -5.51 8.06
C GLY A 337 -19.24 -6.07 6.74
N GLY A 338 -18.38 -6.16 5.72
CA GLY A 338 -18.71 -6.69 4.41
C GLY A 338 -19.10 -5.62 3.39
N VAL A 339 -19.16 -6.04 2.11
CA VAL A 339 -19.56 -5.20 0.97
C VAL A 339 -20.62 -5.90 0.12
N ASP A 340 -21.51 -5.11 -0.51
CA ASP A 340 -22.55 -5.63 -1.40
C ASP A 340 -22.09 -5.53 -2.85
N ILE A 341 -21.99 -6.68 -3.53
CA ILE A 341 -21.52 -6.80 -4.91
C ILE A 341 -22.58 -7.46 -5.76
N THR A 342 -22.88 -6.85 -6.91
CA THR A 342 -23.77 -7.43 -7.92
C THR A 342 -22.94 -8.11 -9.02
N LEU A 343 -23.16 -9.41 -9.18
CA LEU A 343 -22.52 -10.25 -10.18
C LEU A 343 -23.49 -10.43 -11.35
N PRO A 344 -23.13 -10.05 -12.58
CA PRO A 344 -24.01 -10.18 -13.76
C PRO A 344 -24.00 -11.58 -14.38
N TYR A 345 -23.05 -12.44 -13.96
CA TYR A 345 -22.86 -13.81 -14.46
C TYR A 345 -22.44 -14.75 -13.35
N ALA A 346 -22.51 -16.05 -13.60
CA ALA A 346 -22.04 -17.07 -12.65
C ALA A 346 -20.51 -17.07 -12.53
N ILE A 347 -20.01 -17.17 -11.30
CA ILE A 347 -18.58 -17.24 -10.97
C ILE A 347 -18.34 -18.45 -10.08
N ASN A 348 -17.36 -19.28 -10.47
CA ASN A 348 -16.85 -20.36 -9.64
C ASN A 348 -15.41 -20.00 -9.24
N THR A 349 -15.19 -19.66 -7.98
CA THR A 349 -13.88 -19.21 -7.55
C THR A 349 -12.93 -20.40 -7.37
N TYR A 350 -11.74 -20.30 -7.98
CA TYR A 350 -10.72 -21.35 -7.90
C TYR A 350 -10.14 -21.47 -6.49
N HIS A 351 -9.80 -20.34 -5.86
CA HIS A 351 -9.15 -20.33 -4.53
C HIS A 351 -10.12 -20.68 -3.40
N GLY A 352 -11.25 -20.00 -3.31
CA GLY A 352 -12.24 -20.19 -2.26
C GLY A 352 -13.18 -21.37 -2.49
N ARG A 353 -13.16 -21.99 -3.69
CA ARG A 353 -14.07 -23.07 -4.10
C ARG A 353 -15.54 -22.71 -3.86
N ARG A 354 -15.91 -21.45 -4.08
CA ARG A 354 -17.27 -20.93 -3.94
C ARG A 354 -17.92 -20.80 -5.28
N SER A 355 -19.23 -20.93 -5.33
CA SER A 355 -20.03 -20.78 -6.53
C SER A 355 -21.08 -19.70 -6.33
N TYR A 356 -21.12 -18.72 -7.21
CA TYR A 356 -22.06 -17.63 -7.20
C TYR A 356 -22.87 -17.64 -8.52
N GLN A 357 -24.17 -17.51 -8.41
CA GLN A 357 -25.05 -17.27 -9.55
C GLN A 357 -25.20 -15.76 -9.81
N PRO A 358 -25.74 -15.32 -10.97
CA PRO A 358 -26.05 -13.90 -11.14
C PRO A 358 -26.94 -13.38 -10.01
N GLY A 359 -26.57 -12.26 -9.39
CA GLY A 359 -27.28 -11.70 -8.23
C GLY A 359 -26.44 -10.77 -7.39
N THR A 360 -27.04 -10.21 -6.34
CA THR A 360 -26.35 -9.36 -5.36
C THR A 360 -26.03 -10.16 -4.11
N TYR A 361 -24.80 -10.06 -3.66
CA TYR A 361 -24.25 -10.79 -2.51
C TYR A 361 -23.62 -9.83 -1.52
N HIS A 362 -23.87 -10.09 -0.25
CA HIS A 362 -23.12 -9.47 0.83
C HIS A 362 -21.89 -10.34 1.11
N LEU A 363 -20.69 -9.80 0.84
CA LEU A 363 -19.44 -10.54 0.86
C LEU A 363 -18.53 -10.07 1.98
N ASN A 364 -17.94 -10.99 2.71
CA ASN A 364 -16.82 -10.71 3.61
C ASN A 364 -15.51 -10.53 2.80
N GLY A 365 -14.41 -10.18 3.50
CA GLY A 365 -13.13 -9.89 2.86
C GLY A 365 -12.58 -11.08 2.06
N ALA A 366 -12.66 -12.30 2.59
CA ALA A 366 -12.18 -13.50 1.90
C ALA A 366 -13.01 -13.81 0.64
N GLU A 367 -14.33 -13.66 0.71
CA GLU A 367 -15.24 -13.90 -0.42
C GLU A 367 -15.04 -12.86 -1.53
N ALA A 368 -14.92 -11.59 -1.16
CA ALA A 368 -14.62 -10.53 -2.11
C ALA A 368 -13.26 -10.74 -2.78
N LEU A 369 -12.25 -11.18 -2.02
CA LEU A 369 -10.92 -11.47 -2.55
C LEU A 369 -10.92 -12.64 -3.53
N ASP A 370 -11.69 -13.71 -3.25
CA ASP A 370 -11.84 -14.83 -4.18
C ASP A 370 -12.40 -14.38 -5.53
N ILE A 371 -13.40 -13.48 -5.51
CA ILE A 371 -13.99 -12.90 -6.74
C ILE A 371 -12.99 -11.97 -7.43
N ALA A 372 -12.25 -11.17 -6.66
CA ALA A 372 -11.22 -10.26 -7.19
C ALA A 372 -10.07 -10.99 -7.91
N ARG A 373 -9.78 -12.24 -7.52
CA ARG A 373 -8.74 -13.08 -8.12
C ARG A 373 -9.24 -13.96 -9.26
N GLU A 374 -10.55 -14.15 -9.39
CA GLU A 374 -11.09 -15.10 -10.36
C GLU A 374 -10.94 -14.61 -11.80
N ARG A 375 -10.41 -15.47 -12.65
CA ARG A 375 -10.23 -15.24 -14.09
C ARG A 375 -10.59 -16.44 -14.96
N VAL A 376 -10.46 -17.64 -14.40
CA VAL A 376 -10.58 -18.90 -15.18
C VAL A 376 -12.02 -19.20 -15.49
N SER A 377 -12.89 -19.21 -14.48
CA SER A 377 -14.31 -19.49 -14.66
C SER A 377 -15.06 -18.42 -15.48
N ILE A 378 -14.46 -17.23 -15.60
CA ILE A 378 -14.99 -16.10 -16.38
C ILE A 378 -14.20 -15.86 -17.68
N SER A 379 -13.38 -16.81 -18.11
CA SER A 379 -12.56 -16.69 -19.33
C SER A 379 -13.41 -16.42 -20.59
N TRP A 380 -14.59 -17.01 -20.67
CA TRP A 380 -15.59 -16.80 -21.73
C TRP A 380 -16.13 -15.36 -21.76
N ALA A 381 -16.15 -14.65 -20.62
CA ALA A 381 -16.60 -13.25 -20.50
C ALA A 381 -15.46 -12.23 -20.69
N GLY A 382 -14.22 -12.70 -20.95
CA GLY A 382 -13.07 -11.85 -21.13
C GLY A 382 -11.98 -12.00 -20.05
N GLY A 383 -12.10 -13.01 -19.17
CA GLY A 383 -11.06 -13.45 -18.21
C GLY A 383 -10.46 -12.32 -17.39
N ASP A 384 -9.25 -11.89 -17.73
CA ASP A 384 -8.51 -10.87 -17.01
C ASP A 384 -9.18 -9.48 -17.01
N ARG A 385 -9.85 -9.12 -18.10
CA ARG A 385 -10.64 -7.88 -18.19
C ARG A 385 -11.79 -7.87 -17.19
N GLU A 386 -12.54 -8.98 -17.11
CA GLU A 386 -13.66 -9.09 -16.17
C GLU A 386 -13.16 -9.19 -14.71
N ARG A 387 -11.97 -9.75 -14.48
CA ARG A 387 -11.30 -9.67 -13.18
C ARG A 387 -11.07 -8.21 -12.79
N GLY A 388 -10.52 -7.38 -13.69
CA GLY A 388 -10.33 -5.94 -13.44
C GLY A 388 -11.66 -5.24 -13.11
N ARG A 389 -12.74 -5.55 -13.83
CA ARG A 389 -14.08 -5.02 -13.53
C ARG A 389 -14.63 -5.48 -12.18
N ASN A 390 -14.35 -6.72 -11.77
CA ASN A 390 -14.75 -7.20 -10.45
C ASN A 390 -13.96 -6.48 -9.34
N GLN A 391 -12.68 -6.21 -9.54
CA GLN A 391 -11.87 -5.41 -8.62
C GLN A 391 -12.40 -3.98 -8.51
N GLU A 392 -12.79 -3.36 -9.62
CA GLU A 392 -13.41 -2.04 -9.67
C GLU A 392 -14.75 -2.00 -8.92
N LYS A 393 -15.61 -3.02 -9.10
CA LYS A 393 -16.88 -3.16 -8.35
C LYS A 393 -16.65 -3.26 -6.86
N ILE A 394 -15.64 -4.03 -6.41
CA ILE A 394 -15.28 -4.16 -5.00
C ILE A 394 -14.82 -2.82 -4.44
N LEU A 395 -13.96 -2.09 -5.16
CA LEU A 395 -13.52 -0.76 -4.74
C LEU A 395 -14.70 0.23 -4.65
N SER A 396 -15.58 0.23 -5.66
CA SER A 396 -16.79 1.08 -5.65
C SER A 396 -17.70 0.76 -4.46
N ALA A 397 -17.90 -0.53 -4.17
CA ALA A 397 -18.67 -0.96 -3.02
C ALA A 397 -18.02 -0.53 -1.70
N LEU A 398 -16.69 -0.60 -1.59
CA LEU A 398 -15.93 -0.08 -0.46
C LEU A 398 -16.14 1.42 -0.27
N ILE A 399 -15.99 2.22 -1.33
CA ILE A 399 -16.22 3.68 -1.30
C ILE A 399 -17.66 3.96 -0.84
N THR A 400 -18.64 3.27 -1.42
CA THR A 400 -20.05 3.42 -1.06
C THR A 400 -20.28 3.07 0.42
N LYS A 401 -19.69 1.98 0.90
CA LYS A 401 -19.81 1.53 2.29
C LYS A 401 -19.24 2.56 3.27
N VAL A 402 -18.05 3.08 2.97
CA VAL A 402 -17.41 4.15 3.77
C VAL A 402 -18.28 5.40 3.83
N GLN A 403 -18.88 5.79 2.71
CA GLN A 403 -19.76 6.98 2.65
C GLN A 403 -21.08 6.80 3.41
N GLN A 404 -21.59 5.57 3.49
CA GLN A 404 -22.89 5.27 4.09
C GLN A 404 -22.82 4.83 5.55
N ASP A 405 -21.66 4.42 6.04
CA ASP A 405 -21.52 3.97 7.43
C ASP A 405 -21.46 5.16 8.39
N PRO A 406 -22.52 5.42 9.19
CA PRO A 406 -22.52 6.52 10.15
C PRO A 406 -21.50 6.34 11.28
N ASN A 407 -21.00 5.12 11.47
CA ASN A 407 -20.03 4.79 12.51
C ASN A 407 -18.60 4.62 11.96
N ILE A 408 -18.37 5.04 10.71
CA ILE A 408 -17.05 4.88 10.05
C ILE A 408 -15.92 5.48 10.90
N LEU A 409 -16.18 6.62 11.55
CA LEU A 409 -15.21 7.31 12.38
C LEU A 409 -14.80 6.51 13.62
N GLY A 410 -15.73 5.72 14.17
CA GLY A 410 -15.42 4.79 15.27
C GLY A 410 -14.64 3.55 14.83
N LYS A 411 -14.48 3.32 13.52
CA LYS A 411 -13.73 2.19 12.94
C LYS A 411 -12.41 2.59 12.32
N VAL A 412 -12.16 3.90 12.20
CA VAL A 412 -10.96 4.44 11.51
C VAL A 412 -9.68 3.88 12.12
N ASP A 413 -9.58 3.84 13.43
CA ASP A 413 -8.43 3.29 14.15
C ASP A 413 -8.21 1.80 13.87
N GLN A 414 -9.28 1.00 13.84
CA GLN A 414 -9.22 -0.43 13.55
C GLN A 414 -8.83 -0.68 12.09
N ILE A 415 -9.39 0.09 11.17
CA ILE A 415 -9.03 0.01 9.74
C ILE A 415 -7.55 0.35 9.57
N PHE A 416 -7.09 1.49 10.08
CA PHE A 416 -5.68 1.87 9.96
C PHE A 416 -4.74 0.87 10.64
N ALA A 417 -5.08 0.35 11.80
CA ALA A 417 -4.28 -0.67 12.47
C ALA A 417 -4.14 -1.95 11.63
N SER A 418 -5.21 -2.32 10.91
CA SER A 418 -5.21 -3.54 10.08
C SER A 418 -4.41 -3.40 8.79
N ILE A 419 -4.31 -2.18 8.24
CA ILE A 419 -3.67 -1.93 6.95
C ILE A 419 -2.27 -1.29 7.06
N ALA A 420 -1.91 -0.70 8.21
CA ALA A 420 -0.68 0.11 8.34
C ALA A 420 0.59 -0.62 7.88
N LYS A 421 0.68 -1.94 8.07
CA LYS A 421 1.80 -2.77 7.62
C LYS A 421 1.68 -3.25 6.16
N ASN A 422 0.48 -3.12 5.58
CA ASN A 422 0.12 -3.66 4.27
C ASN A 422 -0.23 -2.57 3.27
N ILE A 423 0.17 -1.32 3.56
CA ILE A 423 0.01 -0.16 2.70
C ILE A 423 1.32 0.60 2.57
N GLN A 424 1.65 0.98 1.34
CA GLN A 424 2.72 1.93 1.03
C GLN A 424 2.10 3.14 0.36
N THR A 425 2.43 4.34 0.84
CA THR A 425 1.87 5.58 0.31
C THR A 425 2.80 6.75 0.55
N ASN A 426 2.68 7.80 -0.26
CA ASN A 426 3.31 9.09 -0.03
C ASN A 426 2.39 10.12 0.65
N PHE A 427 1.18 9.72 1.04
CA PHE A 427 0.39 10.55 1.95
C PHE A 427 1.13 10.67 3.28
N THR A 428 1.28 11.89 3.75
CA THR A 428 1.81 12.13 5.09
C THR A 428 0.72 11.92 6.15
N SER A 429 1.12 11.72 7.40
CA SER A 429 0.18 11.70 8.53
C SER A 429 -0.71 12.94 8.55
N ASP A 430 -0.14 14.12 8.24
CA ASP A 430 -0.88 15.37 8.25
C ASP A 430 -1.88 15.47 7.09
N ASP A 431 -1.52 14.97 5.89
CA ASP A 431 -2.45 14.88 4.76
C ASP A 431 -3.68 14.04 5.13
N LEU A 432 -3.47 12.87 5.73
CA LEU A 432 -4.55 11.96 6.12
C LEU A 432 -5.41 12.54 7.25
N LYS A 433 -4.79 13.12 8.27
CA LYS A 433 -5.49 13.81 9.35
C LYS A 433 -6.33 14.97 8.82
N TYR A 434 -5.79 15.73 7.87
CA TYR A 434 -6.52 16.83 7.22
C TYR A 434 -7.76 16.32 6.48
N LEU A 435 -7.66 15.25 5.70
CA LEU A 435 -8.80 14.67 4.99
C LEU A 435 -9.89 14.18 5.97
N VAL A 436 -9.50 13.51 7.05
CA VAL A 436 -10.42 13.07 8.11
C VAL A 436 -11.09 14.29 8.78
N GLN A 437 -10.30 15.28 9.18
CA GLN A 437 -10.81 16.50 9.79
C GLN A 437 -11.82 17.22 8.89
N LYS A 438 -11.49 17.32 7.60
CA LYS A 438 -12.36 17.98 6.61
C LYS A 438 -13.70 17.26 6.48
N GLN A 439 -13.69 15.93 6.36
CA GLN A 439 -14.92 15.14 6.29
C GLN A 439 -15.76 15.23 7.57
N LEU A 440 -15.12 15.34 8.75
CA LEU A 440 -15.78 15.52 10.04
C LEU A 440 -16.46 16.88 10.18
N THR A 441 -15.77 17.92 9.75
CA THR A 441 -16.22 19.32 9.98
C THR A 441 -17.12 19.85 8.87
N SER A 442 -17.02 19.27 7.69
CA SER A 442 -17.86 19.59 6.54
C SER A 442 -18.25 18.28 5.83
N PRO A 443 -19.15 17.48 6.42
CA PRO A 443 -19.55 16.21 5.84
C PRO A 443 -20.11 16.42 4.44
N ALA A 444 -19.52 15.73 3.45
CA ALA A 444 -19.94 15.80 2.07
C ALA A 444 -20.29 14.40 1.57
N LYS A 445 -21.34 14.32 0.75
CA LYS A 445 -21.66 13.11 0.00
C LYS A 445 -20.94 13.19 -1.35
N TRP A 446 -19.96 12.34 -1.53
CA TRP A 446 -19.19 12.27 -2.78
C TRP A 446 -19.96 11.51 -3.86
N GLN A 447 -19.92 12.04 -5.07
CA GLN A 447 -20.42 11.34 -6.27
C GLN A 447 -19.26 10.62 -6.94
N THR A 448 -19.40 9.33 -7.17
CA THR A 448 -18.35 8.50 -7.79
C THR A 448 -18.75 8.10 -9.21
N GLU A 449 -17.92 8.42 -10.18
CA GLU A 449 -18.02 7.96 -11.57
C GLU A 449 -16.92 6.92 -11.81
N LEU A 450 -17.30 5.78 -12.39
CA LEU A 450 -16.38 4.71 -12.77
C LEU A 450 -16.23 4.72 -14.28
N ILE A 451 -14.98 4.66 -14.76
CA ILE A 451 -14.68 4.52 -16.17
C ILE A 451 -13.61 3.45 -16.36
N ASP A 452 -13.71 2.72 -17.46
CA ASP A 452 -12.72 1.76 -17.91
C ASP A 452 -12.19 2.12 -19.30
N VAL A 453 -11.06 1.54 -19.65
CA VAL A 453 -10.48 1.60 -20.98
C VAL A 453 -10.44 0.21 -21.59
N ASP A 454 -10.52 0.16 -22.91
CA ASP A 454 -10.63 -1.09 -23.66
C ASP A 454 -9.53 -1.21 -24.72
N GLY A 455 -9.36 -2.43 -25.24
CA GLY A 455 -8.33 -2.73 -26.22
C GLY A 455 -8.59 -4.01 -26.99
N LYS A 456 -7.67 -4.35 -27.88
CA LYS A 456 -7.66 -5.58 -28.69
C LYS A 456 -6.67 -6.57 -28.11
N ALA A 457 -7.14 -7.80 -27.91
CA ALA A 457 -6.30 -8.92 -27.49
C ALA A 457 -5.25 -9.29 -28.56
N ASP A 458 -4.05 -9.59 -28.13
CA ASP A 458 -2.95 -10.09 -28.96
C ASP A 458 -2.01 -10.97 -28.14
N ILE A 459 -1.12 -11.72 -28.85
CA ILE A 459 -0.05 -12.52 -28.24
C ILE A 459 1.26 -12.09 -28.86
N THR A 460 2.11 -11.41 -28.09
CA THR A 460 3.36 -10.83 -28.58
C THR A 460 4.45 -10.86 -27.52
N SER A 461 5.69 -10.57 -27.93
CA SER A 461 6.83 -10.38 -27.03
C SER A 461 6.68 -9.08 -26.26
N THR A 462 7.16 -9.05 -25.02
CA THR A 462 7.21 -7.86 -24.18
C THR A 462 8.66 -7.51 -23.87
N PHE A 463 8.93 -6.30 -23.39
CA PHE A 463 10.30 -5.90 -23.01
C PHE A 463 10.85 -6.79 -21.91
N THR A 464 10.06 -7.08 -20.87
CA THR A 464 10.49 -7.93 -19.74
C THR A 464 10.67 -9.40 -20.16
N TYR A 465 9.81 -9.88 -21.08
CA TYR A 465 9.82 -11.29 -21.54
C TYR A 465 9.66 -11.34 -23.06
N GLN A 466 10.76 -11.65 -23.75
CA GLN A 466 10.76 -11.78 -25.22
C GLN A 466 10.08 -13.09 -25.66
N GLU A 467 10.36 -14.17 -24.96
CA GLU A 467 9.78 -15.51 -25.17
C GLU A 467 9.48 -16.21 -23.82
N PRO A 468 8.44 -17.03 -23.73
CA PRO A 468 7.39 -17.18 -24.74
C PRO A 468 6.58 -15.89 -24.92
N LYS A 469 5.93 -15.75 -26.08
CA LYS A 469 5.01 -14.63 -26.32
C LYS A 469 3.85 -14.64 -25.31
N HIS A 470 3.48 -13.46 -24.86
CA HIS A 470 2.47 -13.27 -23.83
C HIS A 470 1.22 -12.61 -24.35
N PHE A 471 0.10 -12.93 -23.71
CA PHE A 471 -1.15 -12.21 -23.91
C PHE A 471 -0.98 -10.75 -23.51
N VAL A 472 -1.40 -9.83 -24.38
CA VAL A 472 -1.42 -8.37 -24.17
C VAL A 472 -2.74 -7.77 -24.66
N TRP A 473 -3.07 -6.58 -24.16
CA TRP A 473 -4.14 -5.74 -24.68
C TRP A 473 -3.55 -4.51 -25.37
N HIS A 474 -3.76 -4.38 -26.69
CA HIS A 474 -3.46 -3.16 -27.43
C HIS A 474 -4.57 -2.15 -27.15
N PRO A 475 -4.29 -1.01 -26.47
CA PRO A 475 -5.30 -0.02 -26.16
C PRO A 475 -6.00 0.51 -27.42
N TYR A 476 -7.35 0.61 -27.39
CA TYR A 476 -8.06 1.38 -28.40
C TYR A 476 -7.86 2.88 -28.14
N GLN A 477 -7.32 3.59 -29.12
CA GLN A 477 -7.00 5.01 -28.98
C GLN A 477 -8.24 5.85 -28.59
N GLU A 478 -9.39 5.58 -29.18
CA GLU A 478 -10.65 6.27 -28.85
C GLU A 478 -11.03 6.09 -27.37
N SER A 479 -10.86 4.87 -26.81
CA SER A 479 -11.11 4.58 -25.40
C SER A 479 -10.18 5.36 -24.47
N VAL A 480 -8.88 5.42 -24.83
CA VAL A 480 -7.87 6.17 -24.11
C VAL A 480 -8.14 7.68 -24.18
N ASP A 481 -8.53 8.21 -25.33
CA ASP A 481 -8.82 9.62 -25.51
C ASP A 481 -10.05 10.07 -24.70
N ARG A 482 -11.10 9.22 -24.64
CA ARG A 482 -12.24 9.45 -23.74
C ARG A 482 -11.80 9.50 -22.27
N ALA A 483 -10.95 8.56 -21.85
CA ALA A 483 -10.43 8.54 -20.49
C ALA A 483 -9.61 9.81 -20.18
N LYS A 484 -8.72 10.23 -21.09
CA LYS A 484 -7.96 11.50 -20.97
C LYS A 484 -8.88 12.70 -20.83
N ALA A 485 -9.91 12.80 -21.65
CA ALA A 485 -10.88 13.90 -21.57
C ALA A 485 -11.59 13.94 -20.21
N LYS A 486 -12.01 12.78 -19.69
CA LYS A 486 -12.66 12.67 -18.38
C LYS A 486 -11.71 13.04 -17.23
N LEU A 487 -10.48 12.56 -17.26
CA LEU A 487 -9.46 12.93 -16.28
C LEU A 487 -9.26 14.46 -16.24
N GLN A 488 -9.16 15.09 -17.41
CA GLN A 488 -8.99 16.54 -17.53
C GLN A 488 -10.25 17.32 -17.09
N GLU A 489 -11.45 16.77 -17.25
CA GLU A 489 -12.70 17.35 -16.77
C GLU A 489 -12.74 17.41 -15.25
N TYR A 490 -12.31 16.35 -14.57
CA TYR A 490 -12.32 16.25 -13.12
C TYR A 490 -11.18 17.03 -12.45
N LEU A 491 -10.09 17.28 -13.18
CA LEU A 491 -8.95 18.08 -12.71
C LEU A 491 -9.17 19.61 -12.81
N LYS A 492 -10.26 20.04 -13.41
CA LYS A 492 -10.70 21.44 -13.47
C LYS A 492 -11.67 21.75 -12.33
#